data_ec2daf6bc370958c019d5edc5220d50e
#
_entry.id   ec2daf6bc370958c019d5edc5220d50e
#
_cell.length_a   1.000
_cell.length_b   1.000
_cell.length_c   1.000
_cell.angle_alpha   90.00
_cell.angle_beta   90.00
_cell.angle_gamma   90.00
#
_symmetry.space_group_name_H-M   'P 1'
#
loop_
_entity.id
_entity.type
_entity.pdbx_description
1 polymer ?
#
loop_
_entity_poly.entity_id
_entity_poly.type
_entity_poly.pdbx_seq_one_letter_code
_entity_poly.pdbx_strand_id
1 'polypeptide(L)'
;MLFRSALGGTVAKSNMGWGVGINAYAVDDTLFKQADGKDLCLLASHQDQVMQMPPGAKKIATNAHCEVAGMVLGEHILTFQGHPEFTPDYARELLSFRRDMIGEERADEGLNSLVVREHEGARAARWILDFLSQ
;
A
#
# COMPACT_ATOMS: atom_id res chain seq x y z
N MET A 1 1.71 -8.80 -6.58
CA MET A 1 2.60 -9.76 -5.86
C MET A 1 3.50 -10.55 -6.80
N LEU A 2 2.96 -11.29 -7.77
CA LEU A 2 3.73 -12.05 -8.76
C LEU A 2 4.79 -11.21 -9.48
N PHE A 3 4.47 -9.99 -9.82
CA PHE A 3 5.34 -9.08 -10.56
C PHE A 3 6.64 -8.77 -9.79
N ARG A 4 6.54 -8.52 -8.50
CA ARG A 4 7.70 -8.22 -7.66
C ARG A 4 8.62 -9.43 -7.51
N SER A 5 8.03 -10.62 -7.38
CA SER A 5 8.78 -11.87 -7.34
C SER A 5 9.46 -12.18 -8.67
N ALA A 6 8.77 -11.96 -9.80
CA ALA A 6 9.29 -12.20 -11.14
C ALA A 6 10.51 -11.34 -11.49
N LEU A 7 10.67 -10.19 -10.85
CA LEU A 7 11.79 -9.27 -11.05
C LEU A 7 13.00 -9.56 -10.15
N GLY A 8 12.98 -10.66 -9.39
CA GLY A 8 14.07 -11.08 -8.51
C GLY A 8 13.91 -10.65 -7.06
N GLY A 9 12.77 -10.10 -6.69
CA GLY A 9 12.43 -9.82 -5.29
C GLY A 9 11.85 -11.04 -4.59
N THR A 10 11.66 -10.95 -3.28
CA THR A 10 11.02 -11.98 -2.47
C THR A 10 9.74 -11.45 -1.86
N VAL A 11 8.65 -12.18 -2.03
CA VAL A 11 7.35 -11.90 -1.44
C VAL A 11 6.97 -13.07 -0.55
N ALA A 12 6.57 -12.78 0.67
CA ALA A 12 6.16 -13.80 1.62
C ALA A 12 5.11 -13.25 2.59
N LYS A 13 4.45 -14.17 3.27
CA LYS A 13 3.52 -13.85 4.35
C LYS A 13 4.26 -13.08 5.45
N SER A 14 3.74 -11.92 5.81
CA SER A 14 4.33 -11.10 6.86
C SER A 14 4.06 -11.70 8.24
N ASN A 15 5.06 -11.65 9.12
CA ASN A 15 4.91 -11.96 10.54
C ASN A 15 4.18 -10.85 11.32
N MET A 16 3.95 -9.70 10.69
CA MET A 16 3.15 -8.60 11.25
C MET A 16 1.64 -8.83 11.14
N GLY A 17 1.22 -9.90 10.45
CA GLY A 17 -0.19 -10.22 10.23
C GLY A 17 -0.84 -9.41 9.11
N TRP A 18 -2.16 -9.34 9.13
CA TRP A 18 -2.95 -8.63 8.12
C TRP A 18 -2.76 -7.12 8.20
N GLY A 19 -2.53 -6.50 7.05
CA GLY A 19 -2.64 -5.07 6.85
C GLY A 19 -4.02 -4.75 6.28
N VAL A 20 -4.84 -4.02 7.04
CA VAL A 20 -6.23 -3.71 6.68
C VAL A 20 -6.58 -2.27 7.02
N GLY A 21 -7.68 -1.79 6.45
CA GLY A 21 -8.16 -0.44 6.65
C GLY A 21 -7.29 0.61 5.98
N ILE A 22 -7.40 1.85 6.42
CA ILE A 22 -6.62 2.98 5.89
C ILE A 22 -5.33 3.10 6.67
N ASN A 23 -4.21 2.92 5.98
CA ASN A 23 -2.86 3.02 6.53
C ASN A 23 -2.15 4.26 6.00
N ALA A 24 -1.43 4.95 6.88
CA ALA A 24 -0.57 6.06 6.51
C ALA A 24 0.84 5.54 6.20
N TYR A 25 1.40 6.02 5.11
CA TYR A 25 2.75 5.67 4.65
C TYR A 25 3.60 6.92 4.52
N ALA A 26 4.80 6.88 5.08
CA ALA A 26 5.83 7.86 4.75
C ALA A 26 6.28 7.62 3.31
N VAL A 27 6.35 8.66 2.50
CA VAL A 27 6.63 8.55 1.08
C VAL A 27 7.85 9.39 0.66
N ASP A 28 8.65 8.84 -0.25
CA ASP A 28 9.62 9.61 -1.02
C ASP A 28 8.92 10.08 -2.30
N ASP A 29 8.36 11.27 -2.23
CA ASP A 29 7.55 11.85 -3.29
C ASP A 29 8.34 12.71 -4.28
N THR A 30 9.68 12.71 -4.18
CA THR A 30 10.55 13.48 -5.08
C THR A 30 10.44 13.08 -6.55
N LEU A 31 9.87 11.90 -6.82
CA LEU A 31 9.59 11.41 -8.17
C LEU A 31 8.33 12.02 -8.80
N PHE A 32 7.51 12.70 -8.02
CA PHE A 32 6.22 13.21 -8.44
C PHE A 32 6.20 14.73 -8.48
N LYS A 33 5.57 15.29 -9.52
CA LYS A 33 5.53 16.74 -9.75
C LYS A 33 4.79 17.53 -8.66
N GLN A 34 3.88 16.86 -7.95
CA GLN A 34 3.05 17.47 -6.92
C GLN A 34 3.40 16.95 -5.52
N ALA A 35 4.69 16.79 -5.28
CA ALA A 35 5.22 16.41 -3.97
C ALA A 35 4.90 17.48 -2.92
N ASP A 36 4.35 17.08 -1.78
CA ASP A 36 4.02 17.99 -0.67
C ASP A 36 4.64 17.59 0.67
N GLY A 37 5.42 16.52 0.68
CA GLY A 37 6.11 16.02 1.88
C GLY A 37 5.20 15.38 2.92
N LYS A 38 3.93 15.17 2.60
CA LYS A 38 2.96 14.57 3.52
C LYS A 38 2.84 13.07 3.30
N ASP A 39 2.51 12.35 4.38
CA ASP A 39 2.18 10.93 4.30
C ASP A 39 1.03 10.68 3.31
N LEU A 40 1.04 9.50 2.70
CA LEU A 40 -0.02 9.03 1.82
C LEU A 40 -0.87 8.00 2.57
N CYS A 41 -2.18 8.23 2.63
CA CYS A 41 -3.13 7.31 3.25
C CYS A 41 -3.85 6.47 2.20
N LEU A 42 -3.67 5.15 2.24
CA LEU A 42 -4.31 4.21 1.33
C LEU A 42 -4.98 3.06 2.06
N LEU A 43 -6.06 2.57 1.48
CA LEU A 43 -6.71 1.32 1.89
C LEU A 43 -5.79 0.14 1.64
N ALA A 44 -5.78 -0.79 2.57
CA ALA A 44 -4.99 -2.01 2.51
C ALA A 44 -5.86 -3.24 2.81
N SER A 45 -5.52 -4.36 2.18
CA SER A 45 -6.06 -5.67 2.49
C SER A 45 -5.08 -6.72 2.01
N HIS A 46 -4.06 -7.00 2.84
CA HIS A 46 -3.01 -7.93 2.46
C HIS A 46 -2.40 -8.62 3.68
N GLN A 47 -1.86 -9.80 3.46
CA GLN A 47 -1.06 -10.55 4.43
C GLN A 47 0.36 -10.74 3.92
N ASP A 48 0.54 -10.87 2.60
CA ASP A 48 1.83 -10.99 1.97
C ASP A 48 2.47 -9.61 1.77
N GLN A 49 3.79 -9.55 1.91
CA GLN A 49 4.58 -8.33 1.75
C GLN A 49 5.87 -8.63 0.98
N VAL A 50 6.43 -7.59 0.38
CA VAL A 50 7.77 -7.66 -0.20
C VAL A 50 8.78 -7.72 0.94
N MET A 51 9.46 -8.85 1.08
CA MET A 51 10.49 -9.07 2.08
C MET A 51 11.87 -8.61 1.58
N GLN A 52 12.09 -8.71 0.28
CA GLN A 52 13.29 -8.24 -0.38
C GLN A 52 12.93 -7.61 -1.72
N MET A 53 13.34 -6.39 -1.94
CA MET A 53 13.11 -5.71 -3.21
C MET A 53 13.92 -6.34 -4.34
N PRO A 54 13.41 -6.30 -5.59
CA PRO A 54 14.22 -6.66 -6.75
C PRO A 54 15.50 -5.83 -6.84
N PRO A 55 16.57 -6.38 -7.44
CA PRO A 55 17.80 -5.61 -7.68
C PRO A 55 17.51 -4.32 -8.48
N GLY A 56 18.07 -3.22 -8.01
CA GLY A 56 17.88 -1.89 -8.64
C GLY A 56 16.59 -1.17 -8.27
N ALA A 57 15.68 -1.80 -7.52
CA ALA A 57 14.47 -1.13 -7.06
C ALA A 57 14.77 -0.12 -5.95
N LYS A 58 14.00 0.97 -5.94
CA LYS A 58 14.05 2.00 -4.89
C LYS A 58 12.73 2.00 -4.11
N LYS A 59 12.83 1.95 -2.79
CA LYS A 59 11.67 2.08 -1.90
C LYS A 59 11.17 3.52 -1.91
N ILE A 60 9.86 3.69 -2.09
CA ILE A 60 9.23 5.01 -2.12
C ILE A 60 8.13 5.19 -1.07
N ALA A 61 7.65 4.11 -0.48
CA ALA A 61 6.65 4.18 0.58
C ALA A 61 6.91 3.12 1.65
N THR A 62 6.70 3.48 2.91
CA THR A 62 6.94 2.61 4.07
C THR A 62 6.07 3.00 5.25
N ASN A 63 5.79 2.05 6.12
CA ASN A 63 5.31 2.29 7.49
C ASN A 63 5.78 1.18 8.42
N ALA A 64 5.41 1.25 9.71
CA ALA A 64 5.84 0.28 10.70
C ALA A 64 5.32 -1.15 10.44
N HIS A 65 4.17 -1.29 9.77
CA HIS A 65 3.56 -2.58 9.44
C HIS A 65 4.10 -3.18 8.13
N CYS A 66 4.46 -2.33 7.18
CA CYS A 66 4.88 -2.72 5.84
C CYS A 66 6.09 -1.89 5.40
N GLU A 67 7.28 -2.50 5.48
CA GLU A 67 8.52 -1.81 5.17
C GLU A 67 8.59 -1.38 3.70
N VAL A 68 8.20 -2.23 2.78
CA VAL A 68 8.17 -1.94 1.34
C VAL A 68 6.72 -1.79 0.90
N ALA A 69 6.13 -0.65 1.20
CA ALA A 69 4.75 -0.33 0.83
C ALA A 69 4.62 0.23 -0.59
N GLY A 70 5.71 0.70 -1.14
CA GLY A 70 5.81 1.15 -2.53
C GLY A 70 7.24 1.11 -3.01
N MET A 71 7.42 0.83 -4.29
CA MET A 71 8.74 0.83 -4.92
C MET A 71 8.68 1.25 -6.38
N VAL A 72 9.81 1.73 -6.85
CA VAL A 72 10.06 2.08 -8.26
C VAL A 72 11.23 1.24 -8.76
N LEU A 73 11.13 0.73 -9.97
CA LEU A 73 12.23 0.08 -10.68
C LEU A 73 12.35 0.69 -12.07
N GLY A 74 13.47 1.37 -12.32
CA GLY A 74 13.69 2.12 -13.55
C GLY A 74 12.65 3.23 -13.73
N GLU A 75 12.31 3.50 -14.98
CA GLU A 75 11.37 4.59 -15.35
C GLU A 75 9.96 4.09 -15.67
N HIS A 76 9.73 2.78 -15.58
CA HIS A 76 8.51 2.16 -16.10
C HIS A 76 7.72 1.34 -15.08
N ILE A 77 8.29 1.07 -13.91
CA ILE A 77 7.65 0.21 -12.91
C ILE A 77 7.46 0.98 -11.60
N LEU A 78 6.21 1.18 -11.23
CA LEU A 78 5.78 1.77 -9.97
C LEU A 78 4.78 0.82 -9.31
N THR A 79 4.98 0.50 -8.04
CA THR A 79 4.07 -0.37 -7.31
C THR A 79 3.69 0.21 -5.96
N PHE A 80 2.47 -0.06 -5.53
CA PHE A 80 2.00 0.16 -4.16
C PHE A 80 1.48 -1.15 -3.56
N GLN A 81 1.66 -1.30 -2.25
CA GLN A 81 1.05 -2.39 -1.48
C GLN A 81 -0.41 -2.08 -1.18
N GLY A 82 -0.73 -0.82 -0.92
CA GLY A 82 -2.10 -0.34 -0.77
C GLY A 82 -2.86 -0.30 -2.09
N HIS A 83 -4.16 -0.08 -1.99
CA HIS A 83 -5.10 -0.11 -3.10
C HIS A 83 -5.72 1.27 -3.34
N PRO A 84 -5.13 2.10 -4.22
CA PRO A 84 -5.73 3.39 -4.57
C PRO A 84 -7.14 3.28 -5.15
N GLU A 85 -7.43 2.17 -5.83
CA GLU A 85 -8.70 1.88 -6.51
C GLU A 85 -9.84 1.49 -5.56
N PHE A 86 -9.55 1.12 -4.32
CA PHE A 86 -10.57 0.74 -3.35
C PHE A 86 -11.35 1.96 -2.86
N THR A 87 -12.61 1.74 -2.51
CA THR A 87 -13.43 2.70 -1.77
C THR A 87 -13.57 2.28 -0.32
N PRO A 88 -13.85 3.22 0.61
CA PRO A 88 -14.14 2.85 2.01
C PRO A 88 -15.30 1.87 2.16
N ASP A 89 -16.35 1.99 1.35
CA ASP A 89 -17.49 1.07 1.38
C ASP A 89 -17.08 -0.34 0.96
N TYR A 90 -16.31 -0.47 -0.13
CA TYR A 90 -15.76 -1.75 -0.54
C TYR A 90 -14.86 -2.36 0.54
N ALA A 91 -13.99 -1.56 1.14
CA ALA A 91 -13.10 -2.01 2.20
C ALA A 91 -13.88 -2.51 3.44
N ARG A 92 -14.98 -1.84 3.79
CA ARG A 92 -15.85 -2.26 4.89
C ARG A 92 -16.47 -3.63 4.63
N GLU A 93 -17.01 -3.84 3.44
CA GLU A 93 -17.57 -5.13 3.03
C GLU A 93 -16.50 -6.23 3.04
N LEU A 94 -15.32 -5.94 2.50
CA LEU A 94 -14.22 -6.89 2.45
C LEU A 94 -13.72 -7.27 3.84
N LEU A 95 -13.61 -6.31 4.76
CA LEU A 95 -13.25 -6.53 6.16
C LEU A 95 -14.27 -7.44 6.85
N SER A 96 -15.56 -7.18 6.65
CA SER A 96 -16.64 -7.99 7.21
C SER A 96 -16.61 -9.41 6.66
N PHE A 97 -16.40 -9.56 5.36
CA PHE A 97 -16.31 -10.87 4.70
C PHE A 97 -15.11 -11.70 5.18
N ARG A 98 -13.98 -11.04 5.42
CA ARG A 98 -12.71 -11.69 5.84
C ARG A 98 -12.48 -11.69 7.35
N ARG A 99 -13.47 -11.29 8.13
CA ARG A 99 -13.32 -11.09 9.58
C ARG A 99 -12.75 -12.31 10.31
N ASP A 100 -13.25 -13.49 10.02
CA ASP A 100 -12.78 -14.73 10.64
C ASP A 100 -11.31 -15.03 10.32
N MET A 101 -10.88 -14.70 9.12
CA MET A 101 -9.50 -14.89 8.65
C MET A 101 -8.55 -13.84 9.23
N ILE A 102 -9.00 -12.59 9.33
CA ILE A 102 -8.22 -11.45 9.81
C ILE A 102 -8.09 -11.49 11.34
N GLY A 103 -9.13 -11.89 12.04
CA GLY A 103 -9.28 -11.83 13.50
C GLY A 103 -10.03 -10.58 13.94
N GLU A 104 -10.77 -10.71 15.05
CA GLU A 104 -11.69 -9.68 15.53
C GLU A 104 -11.00 -8.34 15.82
N GLU A 105 -9.92 -8.38 16.58
CA GLU A 105 -9.18 -7.16 16.99
C GLU A 105 -8.66 -6.39 15.77
N ARG A 106 -7.99 -7.08 14.85
CA ARG A 106 -7.42 -6.46 13.65
C ARG A 106 -8.52 -5.95 12.71
N ALA A 107 -9.63 -6.66 12.59
CA ALA A 107 -10.77 -6.22 11.80
C ALA A 107 -11.41 -4.97 12.39
N ASP A 108 -11.55 -4.89 13.70
CA ASP A 108 -12.08 -3.70 14.40
C ASP A 108 -11.15 -2.49 14.24
N GLU A 109 -9.84 -2.67 14.34
CA GLU A 109 -8.86 -1.63 14.05
C GLU A 109 -8.99 -1.12 12.61
N GLY A 110 -9.15 -2.02 11.67
CA GLY A 110 -9.36 -1.69 10.25
C GLY A 110 -10.63 -0.87 10.05
N LEU A 111 -11.74 -1.29 10.62
CA LEU A 111 -13.03 -0.57 10.55
C LEU A 111 -12.93 0.82 11.20
N ASN A 112 -12.27 0.93 12.35
CA ASN A 112 -12.08 2.22 13.01
C ASN A 112 -11.25 3.18 12.15
N SER A 113 -10.26 2.68 11.43
CA SER A 113 -9.43 3.52 10.54
C SER A 113 -10.23 4.18 9.43
N LEU A 114 -11.33 3.55 8.97
CA LEU A 114 -12.23 4.11 7.96
C LEU A 114 -12.97 5.36 8.46
N VAL A 115 -13.09 5.51 9.78
CA VAL A 115 -13.75 6.66 10.41
C VAL A 115 -12.76 7.79 10.69
N VAL A 116 -11.54 7.46 11.12
CA VAL A 116 -10.56 8.44 11.62
C VAL A 116 -9.57 8.91 10.56
N ARG A 117 -9.49 8.24 9.42
CA ARG A 117 -8.58 8.59 8.31
C ARG A 117 -9.34 8.72 7.00
N GLU A 118 -8.78 9.53 6.10
CA GLU A 118 -9.30 9.69 4.76
C GLU A 118 -8.44 8.90 3.77
N HIS A 119 -9.10 8.14 2.89
CA HIS A 119 -8.45 7.42 1.81
C HIS A 119 -8.08 8.38 0.68
N GLU A 120 -6.80 8.40 0.31
CA GLU A 120 -6.26 9.32 -0.68
C GLU A 120 -6.00 8.65 -2.04
N GLY A 121 -6.91 7.79 -2.49
CA GLY A 121 -6.78 7.09 -3.76
C GLY A 121 -6.59 8.01 -4.96
N ALA A 122 -7.29 9.14 -4.98
CA ALA A 122 -7.16 10.14 -6.06
C ALA A 122 -5.77 10.79 -6.08
N ARG A 123 -5.16 11.03 -4.92
CA ARG A 123 -3.79 11.56 -4.83
C ARG A 123 -2.78 10.56 -5.38
N ALA A 124 -2.91 9.30 -5.00
CA ALA A 124 -2.06 8.22 -5.56
C ALA A 124 -2.26 8.06 -7.07
N ALA A 125 -3.49 8.17 -7.55
CA ALA A 125 -3.79 8.12 -8.98
C ALA A 125 -3.08 9.23 -9.77
N ARG A 126 -3.06 10.46 -9.25
CA ARG A 126 -2.30 11.56 -9.86
C ARG A 126 -0.81 11.26 -9.92
N TRP A 127 -0.23 10.70 -8.87
CA TRP A 127 1.17 10.30 -8.86
C TRP A 127 1.47 9.21 -9.90
N ILE A 128 0.58 8.23 -10.05
CA ILE A 128 0.70 7.18 -11.07
C ILE A 128 0.69 7.80 -12.47
N LEU A 129 -0.23 8.73 -12.73
CA LEU A 129 -0.32 9.42 -14.02
C LEU A 129 0.93 10.26 -14.30
N ASP A 130 1.45 10.98 -13.30
CA ASP A 130 2.69 11.74 -13.42
C ASP A 130 3.88 10.83 -13.78
N PHE A 131 3.97 9.69 -13.12
CA PHE A 131 5.01 8.69 -13.38
C PHE A 131 4.94 8.15 -14.82
N LEU A 132 3.74 7.81 -15.28
CA LEU A 132 3.52 7.27 -16.62
C LEU A 132 3.73 8.31 -17.74
N SER A 133 3.70 9.59 -17.40
CA SER A 133 3.83 10.70 -18.35
C SER A 133 5.27 11.19 -18.51
N GLN A 134 6.22 10.61 -17.83
CA GLN A 134 7.64 10.99 -17.89
C GLN A 134 8.31 10.51 -19.17
#